data_518e59835d00d39c65ef40254d37125d
#
_entry.id   518e59835d00d39c65ef40254d37125d
#
_cell.length_a   1.000
_cell.length_b   1.000
_cell.length_c   1.000
_cell.angle_alpha   90.00
_cell.angle_beta   90.00
_cell.angle_gamma   90.00
#
_symmetry.space_group_name_H-M   'P 1'
#
loop_
_entity.id
_entity.type
_entity.pdbx_description
1 polymer ?
#
loop_
_entity_poly.entity_id
_entity_poly.type
_entity_poly.pdbx_seq_one_letter_code
_entity_poly.pdbx_strand_id
1 'polypeptide(L)'
;YMGLPFRGAFSASKSALMTMTESLRMEVKEFGINVCTIAPGDYATDVASRRYHSPVLINSPYKKYAEGIKTMDEHVDKGNPPIEIAKAIYNILNNSNLKVHYRVGAILQKLSIFLKKILPSQIFERLIMNHYKL
;
A
#
# COMPACT_ATOMS: atom_id res chain seq x y z
N TYR A 1 5.45 1.83 -2.12
CA TYR A 1 6.64 1.48 -1.34
C TYR A 1 7.31 0.18 -1.81
N MET A 2 6.57 -0.77 -2.39
CA MET A 2 7.11 -2.05 -2.84
C MET A 2 6.24 -2.65 -3.94
N GLY A 3 6.83 -3.45 -4.82
CA GLY A 3 6.11 -4.28 -5.76
C GLY A 3 5.44 -5.45 -5.04
N LEU A 4 4.21 -5.76 -5.41
CA LEU A 4 3.50 -6.93 -4.92
C LEU A 4 3.21 -7.87 -6.09
N PRO A 5 3.28 -9.19 -5.89
CA PRO A 5 2.97 -10.18 -6.92
C PRO A 5 1.60 -9.89 -7.53
N PHE A 6 1.47 -10.04 -8.85
CA PHE A 6 0.24 -9.82 -9.63
C PHE A 6 -0.39 -8.43 -9.53
N ARG A 7 0.27 -7.46 -8.86
CA ARG A 7 -0.20 -6.09 -8.65
C ARG A 7 0.80 -5.04 -9.11
N GLY A 8 1.62 -5.34 -10.12
CA GLY A 8 2.68 -4.45 -10.61
C GLY A 8 2.16 -3.08 -11.03
N ALA A 9 1.13 -3.02 -11.88
CA ALA A 9 0.55 -1.76 -12.33
C ALA A 9 -0.04 -0.93 -11.18
N PHE A 10 -0.73 -1.58 -10.23
CA PHE A 10 -1.23 -0.91 -9.03
C PHE A 10 -0.08 -0.35 -8.17
N SER A 11 0.95 -1.15 -7.92
CA SER A 11 2.12 -0.72 -7.13
C SER A 11 2.84 0.45 -7.81
N ALA A 12 3.00 0.40 -9.13
CA ALA A 12 3.63 1.47 -9.92
C ALA A 12 2.82 2.78 -9.84
N SER A 13 1.49 2.71 -10.01
CA SER A 13 0.62 3.89 -9.94
C SER A 13 0.67 4.57 -8.57
N LYS A 14 0.71 3.78 -7.49
CA LYS A 14 0.82 4.32 -6.13
C LYS A 14 2.20 4.91 -5.83
N SER A 15 3.27 4.34 -6.39
CA SER A 15 4.61 4.91 -6.29
C SER A 15 4.73 6.22 -7.07
N ALA A 16 4.16 6.28 -8.27
CA ALA A 16 4.10 7.50 -9.08
C ALA A 16 3.36 8.62 -8.34
N LEU A 17 2.20 8.32 -7.74
CA LEU A 17 1.43 9.29 -6.94
C LEU A 17 2.25 9.88 -5.80
N MET A 18 3.07 9.06 -5.12
CA MET A 18 3.94 9.55 -4.04
C MET A 18 4.99 10.54 -4.57
N THR A 19 5.67 10.20 -5.65
CA THR A 19 6.68 11.08 -6.27
C THR A 19 6.05 12.38 -6.78
N MET A 20 4.87 12.31 -7.42
CA MET A 20 4.13 13.50 -7.84
C MET A 20 3.73 14.39 -6.66
N THR A 21 3.37 13.80 -5.53
CA THR A 21 3.05 14.55 -4.31
C THR A 21 4.26 15.28 -3.75
N GLU A 22 5.45 14.67 -3.81
CA GLU A 22 6.70 15.32 -3.39
C GLU A 22 7.00 16.54 -4.28
N SER A 23 6.83 16.41 -5.60
CA SER A 23 7.00 17.52 -6.55
C SER A 23 6.01 18.64 -6.26
N LEU A 24 4.71 18.31 -6.25
CA LEU A 24 3.65 19.28 -5.99
C LEU A 24 3.86 20.02 -4.66
N ARG A 25 4.29 19.31 -3.62
CA ARG A 25 4.58 19.92 -2.32
C ARG A 25 5.63 21.02 -2.42
N MET A 26 6.67 20.83 -3.22
CA MET A 26 7.71 21.83 -3.45
C MET A 26 7.18 23.01 -4.26
N GLU A 27 6.42 22.73 -5.30
CA GLU A 27 5.86 23.73 -6.23
C GLU A 27 4.89 24.71 -5.52
N VAL A 28 4.03 24.20 -4.61
CA VAL A 28 3.00 25.01 -3.96
C VAL A 28 3.40 25.57 -2.61
N LYS A 29 4.65 25.35 -2.20
CA LYS A 29 5.13 25.79 -0.88
C LYS A 29 5.08 27.29 -0.70
N GLU A 30 5.40 28.07 -1.72
CA GLU A 30 5.36 29.53 -1.70
C GLU A 30 3.95 30.11 -1.47
N PHE A 31 2.91 29.33 -1.81
CA PHE A 31 1.51 29.70 -1.60
C PHE A 31 0.99 29.33 -0.20
N GLY A 32 1.84 28.83 0.70
CA GLY A 32 1.44 28.38 2.03
C GLY A 32 0.63 27.08 2.03
N ILE A 33 0.57 26.37 0.90
CA ILE A 33 -0.18 25.11 0.75
C ILE A 33 0.68 23.94 1.20
N ASN A 34 0.12 23.14 2.11
CA ASN A 34 0.75 21.91 2.58
C ASN A 34 0.14 20.68 1.91
N VAL A 35 0.97 19.85 1.33
CA VAL A 35 0.57 18.60 0.66
C VAL A 35 1.25 17.42 1.35
N CYS A 36 0.52 16.34 1.58
CA CYS A 36 1.06 15.11 2.15
C CYS A 36 0.36 13.88 1.58
N THR A 37 1.01 12.73 1.66
CA THR A 37 0.38 11.44 1.35
C THR A 37 0.07 10.67 2.61
N ILE A 38 -1.05 9.94 2.58
CA ILE A 38 -1.41 8.96 3.60
C ILE A 38 -1.42 7.60 2.92
N ALA A 39 -0.59 6.69 3.41
CA ALA A 39 -0.53 5.31 2.96
C ALA A 39 -1.20 4.40 4.01
N PRO A 40 -2.45 4.00 3.80
CA PRO A 40 -3.12 3.05 4.67
C PRO A 40 -2.54 1.65 4.46
N GLY A 41 -2.53 0.85 5.54
CA GLY A 41 -2.36 -0.60 5.45
C GLY A 41 -3.65 -1.28 4.98
N ASP A 42 -3.88 -2.51 5.45
CA ASP A 42 -5.12 -3.22 5.14
C ASP A 42 -6.23 -2.77 6.10
N TYR A 43 -7.34 -2.36 5.50
CA TYR A 43 -8.55 -1.90 6.19
C TYR A 43 -9.76 -2.62 5.62
N ALA A 44 -10.67 -3.05 6.50
CA ALA A 44 -11.89 -3.73 6.13
C ALA A 44 -12.81 -2.78 5.35
N THR A 45 -12.84 -2.95 4.03
CA THR A 45 -13.62 -2.13 3.09
C THR A 45 -14.06 -2.99 1.91
N ASP A 46 -15.00 -2.51 1.10
CA ASP A 46 -15.48 -3.18 -0.11
C ASP A 46 -14.44 -3.24 -1.25
N VAL A 47 -13.18 -2.83 -1.01
CA VAL A 47 -12.18 -2.76 -2.09
C VAL A 47 -11.85 -4.12 -2.69
N ALA A 48 -11.91 -5.20 -1.90
CA ALA A 48 -11.68 -6.55 -2.39
C ALA A 48 -12.76 -6.97 -3.40
N SER A 49 -14.04 -6.81 -3.03
CA SER A 49 -15.18 -7.18 -3.88
C SER A 49 -15.34 -6.31 -5.14
N ARG A 50 -14.84 -5.08 -5.11
CA ARG A 50 -14.88 -4.13 -6.25
C ARG A 50 -13.63 -4.17 -7.13
N ARG A 51 -12.66 -5.01 -6.80
CA ARG A 51 -11.42 -5.12 -7.56
C ARG A 51 -11.65 -5.94 -8.82
N TYR A 52 -11.25 -5.38 -9.97
CA TYR A 52 -11.20 -6.18 -11.19
C TYR A 52 -9.98 -7.11 -11.16
N HIS A 53 -10.22 -8.38 -11.38
CA HIS A 53 -9.21 -9.41 -11.54
C HIS A 53 -9.27 -10.02 -12.95
N SER A 54 -8.10 -10.36 -13.48
CA SER A 54 -8.05 -11.17 -14.69
C SER A 54 -8.67 -12.53 -14.43
N PRO A 55 -9.39 -13.11 -15.40
CA PRO A 55 -9.97 -14.45 -15.24
C PRO A 55 -8.89 -15.49 -14.90
N VAL A 56 -9.21 -16.39 -13.98
CA VAL A 56 -8.37 -17.56 -13.69
C VAL A 56 -8.58 -18.60 -14.80
N LEU A 57 -7.57 -18.80 -15.62
CA LEU A 57 -7.61 -19.78 -16.72
C LEU A 57 -7.00 -21.10 -16.26
N ILE A 58 -7.68 -22.22 -16.52
CA ILE A 58 -7.26 -23.58 -16.12
C ILE A 58 -5.86 -23.92 -16.66
N ASN A 59 -5.57 -23.51 -17.89
CA ASN A 59 -4.29 -23.77 -18.55
C ASN A 59 -3.29 -22.63 -18.43
N SER A 60 -3.52 -21.67 -17.53
CA SER A 60 -2.59 -20.57 -17.31
C SER A 60 -1.26 -21.08 -16.75
N PRO A 61 -0.11 -20.54 -17.22
CA PRO A 61 1.18 -20.79 -16.59
C PRO A 61 1.26 -20.19 -15.17
N TYR A 62 0.41 -19.23 -14.85
CA TYR A 62 0.33 -18.58 -13.54
C TYR A 62 -0.48 -19.41 -12.54
N LYS A 63 0.02 -20.63 -12.20
CA LYS A 63 -0.69 -21.58 -11.34
C LYS A 63 -1.09 -21.01 -9.98
N LYS A 64 -0.23 -20.17 -9.39
CA LYS A 64 -0.44 -19.60 -8.05
C LYS A 64 -1.22 -18.27 -8.05
N TYR A 65 -1.68 -17.81 -9.22
CA TYR A 65 -2.39 -16.53 -9.32
C TYR A 65 -3.66 -16.49 -8.46
N ALA A 66 -4.50 -17.52 -8.58
CA ALA A 66 -5.77 -17.59 -7.85
C ALA A 66 -5.56 -17.58 -6.32
N GLU A 67 -4.60 -18.37 -5.81
CA GLU A 67 -4.28 -18.42 -4.38
C GLU A 67 -3.71 -17.09 -3.88
N GLY A 68 -2.82 -16.47 -4.66
CA GLY A 68 -2.24 -15.17 -4.33
C GLY A 68 -3.30 -14.08 -4.21
N ILE A 69 -4.24 -14.01 -5.15
CA ILE A 69 -5.36 -13.05 -5.10
C ILE A 69 -6.25 -13.33 -3.88
N LYS A 70 -6.65 -14.58 -3.65
CA LYS A 70 -7.45 -14.96 -2.50
C LYS A 70 -6.80 -14.53 -1.18
N THR A 71 -5.51 -14.81 -1.00
CA THR A 71 -4.76 -14.41 0.19
C THR A 71 -4.77 -12.89 0.38
N MET A 72 -4.63 -12.12 -0.72
CA MET A 72 -4.68 -10.65 -0.65
C MET A 72 -6.06 -10.11 -0.26
N ASP A 73 -7.13 -10.73 -0.73
CA ASP A 73 -8.50 -10.31 -0.42
C ASP A 73 -8.83 -10.65 1.05
N GLU A 74 -8.44 -11.82 1.53
CA GLU A 74 -8.58 -12.19 2.95
C GLU A 74 -7.85 -11.24 3.90
N HIS A 75 -6.72 -10.67 3.51
CA HIS A 75 -6.00 -9.67 4.31
C HIS A 75 -6.78 -8.36 4.41
N VAL A 76 -7.46 -7.95 3.34
CA VAL A 76 -8.33 -6.75 3.36
C VAL A 76 -9.52 -6.98 4.26
N ASP A 77 -10.20 -8.12 4.14
CA ASP A 77 -11.40 -8.44 4.93
C ASP A 77 -11.10 -8.51 6.45
N LYS A 78 -9.90 -8.95 6.81
CA LYS A 78 -9.40 -8.99 8.20
C LYS A 78 -8.68 -7.71 8.63
N GLY A 79 -8.73 -6.67 7.82
CA GLY A 79 -8.06 -5.40 8.07
C GLY A 79 -8.65 -4.61 9.24
N ASN A 80 -7.96 -3.55 9.62
CA ASN A 80 -8.40 -2.65 10.70
C ASN A 80 -9.70 -1.91 10.32
N PRO A 81 -10.45 -1.40 11.32
CA PRO A 81 -11.64 -0.58 11.06
C PRO A 81 -11.27 0.73 10.33
N PRO A 82 -11.98 1.13 9.26
CA PRO A 82 -11.66 2.33 8.46
C PRO A 82 -11.69 3.64 9.26
N ILE A 83 -12.40 3.68 10.40
CA ILE A 83 -12.46 4.83 11.30
C ILE A 83 -11.08 5.29 11.81
N GLU A 84 -10.10 4.37 11.85
CA GLU A 84 -8.72 4.71 12.24
C GLU A 84 -8.08 5.67 11.23
N ILE A 85 -8.39 5.51 9.94
CA ILE A 85 -7.90 6.43 8.89
C ILE A 85 -8.52 7.81 9.08
N ALA A 86 -9.82 7.89 9.34
CA ALA A 86 -10.50 9.16 9.57
C ALA A 86 -9.90 9.90 10.78
N LYS A 87 -9.63 9.20 11.88
CA LYS A 87 -8.96 9.76 13.05
C LYS A 87 -7.54 10.24 12.72
N ALA A 88 -6.78 9.46 11.94
CA ALA A 88 -5.45 9.85 11.52
C ALA A 88 -5.47 11.11 10.64
N ILE A 89 -6.42 11.21 9.70
CA ILE A 89 -6.62 12.39 8.86
C ILE A 89 -6.95 13.61 9.72
N TYR A 90 -7.89 13.47 10.65
CA TYR A 90 -8.25 14.55 11.56
C TYR A 90 -7.04 15.08 12.36
N ASN A 91 -6.23 14.17 12.90
CA ASN A 91 -5.02 14.54 13.64
C ASN A 91 -3.97 15.22 12.73
N ILE A 92 -3.86 14.78 11.48
CA ILE A 92 -2.95 15.40 10.50
C ILE A 92 -3.39 16.83 10.18
N LEU A 93 -4.69 17.04 9.94
CA LEU A 93 -5.23 18.36 9.61
C LEU A 93 -5.04 19.39 10.75
N ASN A 94 -5.03 18.93 12.01
CA ASN A 94 -4.81 19.78 13.18
C ASN A 94 -3.35 19.91 13.57
N ASN A 95 -2.40 19.42 12.76
CA ASN A 95 -0.97 19.51 13.04
C ASN A 95 -0.32 20.58 12.19
N SER A 96 0.34 21.54 12.85
CA SER A 96 1.06 22.62 12.18
C SER A 96 2.34 22.18 11.47
N ASN A 97 2.91 21.03 11.87
CA ASN A 97 4.14 20.48 11.26
C ASN A 97 3.85 19.19 10.51
N LEU A 98 3.49 19.30 9.23
CA LEU A 98 3.10 18.18 8.39
C LEU A 98 4.32 17.45 7.81
N LYS A 99 4.36 16.12 8.03
CA LYS A 99 5.27 15.21 7.33
C LYS A 99 4.85 15.06 5.86
N VAL A 100 5.79 14.71 5.01
CA VAL A 100 5.51 14.43 3.58
C VAL A 100 4.67 13.16 3.43
N HIS A 101 5.02 12.12 4.19
CA HIS A 101 4.38 10.81 4.11
C HIS A 101 3.93 10.32 5.48
N TYR A 102 2.67 9.95 5.57
CA TYR A 102 2.09 9.29 6.74
C TYR A 102 1.79 7.83 6.42
N ARG A 103 2.01 6.94 7.38
CA ARG A 103 1.71 5.52 7.29
C ARG A 103 0.75 5.15 8.40
N VAL A 104 -0.44 4.71 8.04
CA VAL A 104 -1.50 4.33 8.99
C VAL A 104 -1.82 2.86 8.79
N GLY A 105 -1.79 2.06 9.85
CA GLY A 105 -2.04 0.62 9.80
C GLY A 105 -1.24 -0.16 10.83
N ALA A 106 -1.28 -1.47 10.75
CA ALA A 106 -0.63 -2.39 11.68
C ALA A 106 0.90 -2.20 11.72
N ILE A 107 1.49 -2.47 12.88
CA ILE A 107 2.93 -2.31 13.12
C ILE A 107 3.75 -3.16 12.15
N LEU A 108 3.34 -4.40 11.88
CA LEU A 108 4.02 -5.30 10.95
C LEU A 108 4.05 -4.75 9.53
N GLN A 109 2.98 -4.10 9.07
CA GLN A 109 2.92 -3.46 7.76
C GLN A 109 3.87 -2.26 7.66
N LYS A 110 4.00 -1.49 8.74
CA LYS A 110 4.98 -0.39 8.82
C LYS A 110 6.41 -0.93 8.83
N LEU A 111 6.65 -2.05 9.51
CA LEU A 111 7.95 -2.71 9.59
C LEU A 111 8.39 -3.25 8.22
N SER A 112 7.48 -3.79 7.42
CA SER A 112 7.81 -4.30 6.08
C SER A 112 8.44 -3.24 5.17
N ILE A 113 7.99 -1.98 5.30
CA ILE A 113 8.56 -0.85 4.54
C ILE A 113 9.99 -0.53 5.00
N PHE A 114 10.25 -0.65 6.30
CA PHE A 114 11.61 -0.49 6.84
C PHE A 114 12.52 -1.63 6.38
N LEU A 115 12.06 -2.88 6.47
CA LEU A 115 12.79 -4.05 5.99
C LEU A 115 13.13 -3.94 4.50
N LYS A 116 12.21 -3.44 3.66
CA LYS A 116 12.48 -3.19 2.24
C LYS A 116 13.66 -2.24 2.00
N LYS A 117 13.92 -1.31 2.92
CA LYS A 117 15.03 -0.34 2.78
C LYS A 117 16.39 -0.90 3.17
N ILE A 118 16.43 -1.86 4.11
CA ILE A 118 17.68 -2.35 4.67
C ILE A 118 18.07 -3.74 4.19
N LEU A 119 17.10 -4.56 3.78
CA LEU A 119 17.38 -5.90 3.28
C LEU A 119 17.79 -5.89 1.82
N PRO A 120 18.72 -6.76 1.39
CA PRO A 120 18.95 -7.05 -0.01
C PRO A 120 17.65 -7.43 -0.72
N SER A 121 17.47 -6.95 -1.95
CA SER A 121 16.21 -7.11 -2.70
C SER A 121 15.76 -8.57 -2.81
N GLN A 122 16.68 -9.50 -3.00
CA GLN A 122 16.38 -10.94 -3.10
C GLN A 122 15.86 -11.54 -1.80
N ILE A 123 16.37 -11.09 -0.65
CA ILE A 123 15.89 -11.54 0.66
C ILE A 123 14.48 -11.02 0.91
N PHE A 124 14.26 -9.73 0.63
CA PHE A 124 12.95 -9.12 0.77
C PHE A 124 11.91 -9.76 -0.16
N GLU A 125 12.28 -10.07 -1.41
CA GLU A 125 11.45 -10.80 -2.37
C GLU A 125 10.99 -12.16 -1.82
N ARG A 126 11.90 -12.95 -1.27
CA ARG A 126 11.56 -14.24 -0.64
C ARG A 126 10.58 -14.07 0.52
N LEU A 127 10.74 -13.04 1.34
CA LEU A 127 9.80 -12.76 2.44
C LEU A 127 8.40 -12.44 1.91
N ILE A 128 8.30 -11.64 0.87
CA ILE A 128 7.01 -11.32 0.23
C ILE A 128 6.39 -12.56 -0.42
N MET A 129 7.15 -13.35 -1.16
CA MET A 129 6.66 -14.58 -1.77
C MET A 129 6.13 -15.56 -0.72
N ASN A 130 6.88 -15.78 0.37
CA ASN A 130 6.44 -16.64 1.47
C ASN A 130 5.14 -16.12 2.13
N HIS A 131 5.04 -14.80 2.31
CA HIS A 131 3.84 -14.19 2.89
C HIS A 131 2.58 -14.43 2.05
N TYR A 132 2.71 -14.43 0.72
CA TYR A 132 1.61 -14.70 -0.21
C TYR A 132 1.53 -16.17 -0.67
N LYS A 133 2.32 -17.07 -0.08
CA LYS A 133 2.36 -18.51 -0.40
C LYS A 133 2.68 -18.80 -1.88
N LEU A 134 3.57 -18.03 -2.48
CA LEU A 134 3.99 -18.10 -3.88
C LEU A 134 5.27 -18.91 -4.08
#